data_ab02d364f1b7c62fa2669866164dd368
#
_entry.id   ab02d364f1b7c62fa2669866164dd368
#
_cell.length_a   1.000
_cell.length_b   1.000
_cell.length_c   1.000
_cell.angle_alpha   90.00
_cell.angle_beta   90.00
_cell.angle_gamma   90.00
#
_symmetry.space_group_name_H-M   'P 1'
#
loop_
_entity.id
_entity.type
_entity.pdbx_description
1 polymer ?
#
loop_
_entity_poly.entity_id
_entity_poly.type
_entity_poly.pdbx_seq_one_letter_code
_entity_poly.pdbx_strand_id
1 'polypeptide(L)'
;DTGSAGKDYLILSTPEFEEAVRRLADWKRTLGFGVHTRLRGDWTPEHIKSAVKEVYRSAPSLYYLLIVGDHDDVPAEDMARTIVNQDDGNSYQYVTDYYYGCMDGEDDVLVDLYRGRLPVSTATEAMTVVDKIIRYERNPVRDTAFYDTGLHCAYFEDCTPYGWNGPGDGIEDKRFTLTSEEVRNYMLSKGKAVNRVYFAYDYRETDDYPPPTFWNNGEFAWGDSIPVELQRPYFAWDGDSADIVRYIDEGAFYVLYRGHGTDSTWVQPYFTGDNILSLANGDRLPVIFSINCETGSFQEDDCFAEAFLQKRNGGAIAVYAATEKSWPGYNDAMVIGMFDAIWPDPGVDSKLYNFLHMTTSPSRLWETTRLGEILDQGLRRMEETWGAYRGHIYTQFSKEIFHCFGDPGIRIYTDTPTEFEKFSVTRDSLGVRVDLGSEAGDIA
;
A
#
# COMPACT_ATOMS: atom_id res chain seq x y z
N ASP A 1 5.31 -22.84 5.17
CA ASP A 1 5.47 -21.48 5.72
C ASP A 1 5.42 -21.55 7.25
N THR A 2 6.58 -21.51 7.91
CA THR A 2 6.68 -21.52 9.39
C THR A 2 6.16 -20.22 10.02
N GLY A 3 6.00 -19.16 9.24
CA GLY A 3 5.52 -17.86 9.69
C GLY A 3 4.00 -17.74 9.88
N SER A 4 3.22 -18.76 9.49
CA SER A 4 1.75 -18.78 9.67
C SER A 4 1.34 -19.61 10.89
N ALA A 5 2.18 -20.56 11.30
CA ALA A 5 1.87 -21.44 12.43
C ALA A 5 1.74 -20.65 13.73
N GLY A 6 0.61 -20.81 14.41
CA GLY A 6 0.32 -20.13 15.68
C GLY A 6 -0.16 -18.69 15.54
N LYS A 7 -0.50 -18.22 14.34
CA LYS A 7 -1.21 -16.95 14.09
C LYS A 7 -2.65 -17.22 13.68
N ASP A 8 -3.57 -16.45 14.20
CA ASP A 8 -4.99 -16.57 13.89
C ASP A 8 -5.46 -15.40 13.02
N TYR A 9 -6.49 -15.70 12.24
CA TYR A 9 -7.23 -14.80 11.37
C TYR A 9 -8.67 -14.62 11.86
N LEU A 10 -9.17 -13.41 11.83
CA LEU A 10 -10.60 -13.13 11.88
C LEU A 10 -11.06 -12.56 10.55
N ILE A 11 -12.08 -13.17 9.95
CA ILE A 11 -12.75 -12.67 8.75
C ILE A 11 -14.16 -12.25 9.12
N LEU A 12 -14.48 -10.98 8.89
CA LEU A 12 -15.81 -10.40 9.07
C LEU A 12 -16.46 -10.19 7.70
N SER A 13 -17.74 -10.51 7.57
CA SER A 13 -18.45 -10.33 6.30
C SER A 13 -19.98 -10.43 6.49
N THR A 14 -20.71 -10.33 5.38
CA THR A 14 -22.15 -10.57 5.31
C THR A 14 -22.46 -11.99 4.86
N PRO A 15 -23.68 -12.50 5.09
CA PRO A 15 -24.12 -13.80 4.54
C PRO A 15 -24.11 -13.88 3.01
N GLU A 16 -24.20 -12.74 2.32
CA GLU A 16 -24.13 -12.69 0.86
C GLU A 16 -22.81 -13.20 0.31
N PHE A 17 -21.71 -12.95 1.03
CA PHE A 17 -20.36 -13.32 0.61
C PHE A 17 -19.87 -14.63 1.27
N GLU A 18 -20.76 -15.41 1.91
CA GLU A 18 -20.41 -16.63 2.66
C GLU A 18 -19.55 -17.61 1.86
N GLU A 19 -19.88 -17.85 0.60
CA GLU A 19 -19.14 -18.82 -0.23
C GLU A 19 -17.70 -18.37 -0.48
N ALA A 20 -17.49 -17.08 -0.79
CA ALA A 20 -16.16 -16.50 -0.98
C ALA A 20 -15.35 -16.55 0.32
N VAL A 21 -15.96 -16.14 1.44
CA VAL A 21 -15.34 -16.18 2.76
C VAL A 21 -14.96 -17.60 3.17
N ARG A 22 -15.86 -18.56 3.00
CA ARG A 22 -15.59 -19.97 3.30
C ARG A 22 -14.39 -20.49 2.50
N ARG A 23 -14.36 -20.21 1.21
CA ARG A 23 -13.28 -20.61 0.31
C ARG A 23 -11.93 -20.01 0.70
N LEU A 24 -11.91 -18.72 1.05
CA LEU A 24 -10.70 -18.06 1.54
C LEU A 24 -10.27 -18.63 2.90
N ALA A 25 -11.20 -18.80 3.84
CA ALA A 25 -10.93 -19.37 5.16
C ALA A 25 -10.34 -20.78 5.06
N ASP A 26 -10.90 -21.64 4.19
CA ASP A 26 -10.39 -22.99 3.96
C ASP A 26 -8.97 -22.94 3.39
N TRP A 27 -8.71 -22.02 2.44
CA TRP A 27 -7.36 -21.80 1.92
C TRP A 27 -6.39 -21.37 3.02
N LYS A 28 -6.72 -20.35 3.82
CA LYS A 28 -5.85 -19.87 4.92
C LYS A 28 -5.57 -20.98 5.96
N ARG A 29 -6.53 -21.86 6.24
CA ARG A 29 -6.30 -23.02 7.10
C ARG A 29 -5.26 -23.98 6.51
N THR A 30 -5.24 -24.16 5.18
CA THR A 30 -4.19 -24.99 4.54
C THR A 30 -2.81 -24.39 4.66
N LEU A 31 -2.70 -23.06 4.82
CA LEU A 31 -1.46 -22.34 5.07
C LEU A 31 -1.04 -22.36 6.57
N GLY A 32 -1.83 -22.97 7.44
CA GLY A 32 -1.49 -23.13 8.85
C GLY A 32 -2.04 -22.05 9.78
N PHE A 33 -2.90 -21.13 9.30
CA PHE A 33 -3.57 -20.16 10.16
C PHE A 33 -4.76 -20.81 10.90
N GLY A 34 -4.97 -20.41 12.16
CA GLY A 34 -6.27 -20.54 12.80
C GLY A 34 -7.24 -19.53 12.19
N VAL A 35 -8.43 -19.94 11.75
CA VAL A 35 -9.35 -19.02 11.07
C VAL A 35 -10.72 -19.00 11.72
N HIS A 36 -11.08 -17.82 12.21
CA HIS A 36 -12.39 -17.47 12.75
C HIS A 36 -13.18 -16.69 11.71
N THR A 37 -14.45 -16.95 11.57
CA THR A 37 -15.35 -16.20 10.67
C THR A 37 -16.55 -15.71 11.42
N ARG A 38 -17.01 -14.51 11.10
CA ARG A 38 -18.26 -13.94 11.60
C ARG A 38 -19.02 -13.35 10.42
N LEU A 39 -20.23 -13.87 10.18
CA LEU A 39 -21.12 -13.40 9.13
C LEU A 39 -22.36 -12.77 9.78
N ARG A 40 -22.69 -11.55 9.37
CA ARG A 40 -23.83 -10.81 9.88
C ARG A 40 -24.38 -9.85 8.81
N GLY A 41 -25.70 -9.75 8.68
CA GLY A 41 -26.34 -8.87 7.70
C GLY A 41 -26.70 -7.48 8.22
N ASP A 42 -26.45 -7.20 9.51
CA ASP A 42 -26.78 -5.95 10.18
C ASP A 42 -25.59 -5.43 11.00
N TRP A 43 -24.42 -5.37 10.36
CA TRP A 43 -23.24 -4.83 11.00
C TRP A 43 -23.40 -3.35 11.35
N THR A 44 -22.90 -2.97 12.51
CA THR A 44 -22.60 -1.59 12.89
C THR A 44 -21.15 -1.53 13.39
N PRO A 45 -20.52 -0.36 13.46
CA PRO A 45 -19.18 -0.22 14.01
C PRO A 45 -19.03 -0.87 15.39
N GLU A 46 -20.03 -0.73 16.27
CA GLU A 46 -20.02 -1.34 17.61
C GLU A 46 -20.11 -2.87 17.55
N HIS A 47 -20.91 -3.42 16.62
CA HIS A 47 -20.99 -4.86 16.42
C HIS A 47 -19.65 -5.43 15.94
N ILE A 48 -19.00 -4.74 15.00
CA ILE A 48 -17.68 -5.12 14.47
C ILE A 48 -16.66 -5.11 15.62
N LYS A 49 -16.55 -3.99 16.34
CA LYS A 49 -15.61 -3.85 17.46
C LYS A 49 -15.83 -4.92 18.53
N SER A 50 -17.09 -5.21 18.86
CA SER A 50 -17.44 -6.23 19.84
C SER A 50 -17.04 -7.63 19.37
N ALA A 51 -17.28 -7.96 18.11
CA ALA A 51 -16.91 -9.25 17.53
C ALA A 51 -15.38 -9.44 17.48
N VAL A 52 -14.62 -8.40 17.13
CA VAL A 52 -13.14 -8.44 17.16
C VAL A 52 -12.64 -8.65 18.58
N LYS A 53 -13.14 -7.87 19.55
CA LYS A 53 -12.76 -8.00 20.98
C LYS A 53 -13.09 -9.38 21.55
N GLU A 54 -14.23 -10.00 21.17
CA GLU A 54 -14.60 -11.35 21.60
C GLU A 54 -13.57 -12.37 21.13
N VAL A 55 -13.21 -12.34 19.83
CA VAL A 55 -12.24 -13.29 19.27
C VAL A 55 -10.85 -13.01 19.81
N TYR A 56 -10.41 -11.76 19.92
CA TYR A 56 -9.10 -11.38 20.47
C TYR A 56 -8.89 -11.93 21.90
N ARG A 57 -9.94 -11.87 22.74
CA ARG A 57 -9.89 -12.42 24.11
C ARG A 57 -9.86 -13.94 24.16
N SER A 58 -10.54 -14.61 23.24
CA SER A 58 -10.63 -16.07 23.20
C SER A 58 -9.50 -16.74 22.41
N ALA A 59 -8.86 -16.02 21.51
CA ALA A 59 -7.75 -16.45 20.66
C ALA A 59 -6.58 -15.47 20.80
N PRO A 60 -5.69 -15.62 21.80
CA PRO A 60 -4.56 -14.69 22.02
C PRO A 60 -3.55 -14.65 20.85
N SER A 61 -3.65 -15.59 19.92
CA SER A 61 -2.87 -15.65 18.69
C SER A 61 -3.53 -14.92 17.52
N LEU A 62 -4.63 -14.18 17.74
CA LEU A 62 -5.25 -13.36 16.71
C LEU A 62 -4.28 -12.26 16.26
N TYR A 63 -3.96 -12.27 14.97
CA TYR A 63 -2.95 -11.41 14.36
C TYR A 63 -3.51 -10.56 13.21
N TYR A 64 -4.48 -11.14 12.46
CA TYR A 64 -5.01 -10.53 11.24
C TYR A 64 -6.52 -10.36 11.33
N LEU A 65 -6.97 -9.17 10.97
CA LEU A 65 -8.37 -8.83 10.75
C LEU A 65 -8.58 -8.56 9.25
N LEU A 66 -9.45 -9.33 8.62
CA LEU A 66 -9.88 -9.11 7.25
C LEU A 66 -11.37 -8.82 7.22
N ILE A 67 -11.73 -7.70 6.62
CA ILE A 67 -13.13 -7.31 6.35
C ILE A 67 -13.42 -7.57 4.88
N VAL A 68 -14.48 -8.34 4.61
CA VAL A 68 -14.94 -8.65 3.26
C VAL A 68 -16.34 -8.07 3.08
N GLY A 69 -16.44 -7.04 2.28
CA GLY A 69 -17.61 -6.22 2.04
C GLY A 69 -17.26 -4.76 1.96
N ASP A 70 -18.05 -4.02 1.23
CA ASP A 70 -17.94 -2.58 1.12
C ASP A 70 -18.48 -1.87 2.37
N HIS A 71 -18.42 -0.54 2.40
CA HIS A 71 -18.89 0.26 3.54
C HIS A 71 -20.38 0.03 3.85
N ASP A 72 -21.21 -0.13 2.83
CA ASP A 72 -22.64 -0.39 2.98
C ASP A 72 -22.94 -1.81 3.54
N ASP A 73 -22.07 -2.75 3.33
CA ASP A 73 -22.20 -4.16 3.79
C ASP A 73 -21.60 -4.38 5.18
N VAL A 74 -20.38 -3.90 5.40
CA VAL A 74 -19.62 -3.99 6.64
C VAL A 74 -19.03 -2.60 6.91
N PRO A 75 -19.73 -1.74 7.65
CA PRO A 75 -19.34 -0.34 7.78
C PRO A 75 -17.97 -0.15 8.43
N ALA A 76 -17.23 0.80 7.93
CA ALA A 76 -16.09 1.39 8.64
C ALA A 76 -16.61 2.44 9.64
N GLU A 77 -15.75 2.87 10.56
CA GLU A 77 -16.11 3.96 11.47
C GLU A 77 -16.12 5.30 10.72
N ASP A 78 -17.22 6.06 10.85
CA ASP A 78 -17.31 7.44 10.38
C ASP A 78 -16.54 8.36 11.31
N MET A 79 -15.61 9.11 10.77
CA MET A 79 -14.75 10.02 11.51
C MET A 79 -14.92 11.46 11.04
N ALA A 80 -14.79 12.37 11.99
CA ALA A 80 -14.72 13.80 11.72
C ALA A 80 -13.55 14.40 12.51
N ARG A 81 -12.59 15.01 11.82
CA ARG A 81 -11.48 15.72 12.46
C ARG A 81 -11.33 17.12 11.92
N THR A 82 -11.20 18.08 12.84
CA THR A 82 -10.76 19.43 12.49
C THR A 82 -9.26 19.53 12.71
N ILE A 83 -8.53 19.73 11.63
CA ILE A 83 -7.08 19.92 11.68
C ILE A 83 -6.82 21.38 11.37
N VAL A 84 -6.38 22.12 12.40
CA VAL A 84 -6.07 23.54 12.28
C VAL A 84 -4.65 23.67 11.75
N ASN A 85 -4.52 23.93 10.45
CA ASN A 85 -3.28 24.42 9.88
C ASN A 85 -3.11 25.89 10.23
N GLN A 86 -1.86 26.41 10.14
CA GLN A 86 -1.59 27.84 10.38
C GLN A 86 -2.39 28.75 9.43
N ASP A 87 -2.86 28.21 8.29
CA ASP A 87 -3.54 28.95 7.23
C ASP A 87 -5.03 28.62 7.08
N ASP A 88 -5.51 27.40 7.45
CA ASP A 88 -6.90 26.98 7.31
C ASP A 88 -7.31 25.95 8.36
N GLY A 89 -8.43 26.20 9.05
CA GLY A 89 -9.08 25.20 9.91
C GLY A 89 -9.99 24.30 9.06
N ASN A 90 -9.43 23.29 8.40
CA ASN A 90 -10.24 22.37 7.61
C ASN A 90 -10.80 21.25 8.47
N SER A 91 -12.09 20.93 8.25
CA SER A 91 -12.76 19.78 8.84
C SER A 91 -12.81 18.67 7.78
N TYR A 92 -12.33 17.50 8.14
CA TYR A 92 -12.30 16.31 7.29
C TYR A 92 -13.33 15.31 7.79
N GLN A 93 -14.07 14.71 6.87
CA GLN A 93 -14.99 13.60 7.12
C GLN A 93 -14.54 12.43 6.29
N TYR A 94 -14.28 11.29 6.93
CA TYR A 94 -13.73 10.11 6.29
C TYR A 94 -14.15 8.86 7.04
N VAL A 95 -13.93 7.71 6.42
CA VAL A 95 -14.15 6.39 7.02
C VAL A 95 -12.85 5.71 7.36
N THR A 96 -12.87 4.87 8.41
CA THR A 96 -11.67 4.15 8.84
C THR A 96 -11.97 2.78 9.43
N ASP A 97 -11.11 1.81 9.12
CA ASP A 97 -11.04 0.51 9.80
C ASP A 97 -9.98 0.49 10.93
N TYR A 98 -9.29 1.62 11.14
CA TYR A 98 -8.13 1.69 12.03
C TYR A 98 -8.45 1.18 13.44
N TYR A 99 -9.51 1.69 14.02
CA TYR A 99 -9.88 1.41 15.40
C TYR A 99 -10.43 -0.01 15.63
N TYR A 100 -10.82 -0.72 14.57
CA TYR A 100 -11.18 -2.13 14.71
C TYR A 100 -9.98 -3.01 15.10
N GLY A 101 -8.76 -2.52 14.87
CA GLY A 101 -7.52 -3.19 15.26
C GLY A 101 -6.96 -2.79 16.64
N CYS A 102 -7.54 -1.79 17.34
CA CYS A 102 -7.05 -1.29 18.63
C CYS A 102 -7.80 -2.00 19.77
N MET A 103 -7.13 -2.74 20.66
CA MET A 103 -7.79 -3.64 21.61
C MET A 103 -7.70 -3.21 23.08
N ASP A 104 -6.83 -2.25 23.43
CA ASP A 104 -6.44 -1.95 24.81
C ASP A 104 -7.35 -0.94 25.53
N GLY A 105 -8.41 -0.46 24.93
CA GLY A 105 -9.36 0.46 25.57
C GLY A 105 -10.22 1.26 24.60
N GLU A 106 -10.85 2.33 25.11
CA GLU A 106 -11.66 3.24 24.28
C GLU A 106 -10.80 4.35 23.68
N ASP A 107 -9.74 4.76 24.39
CA ASP A 107 -8.80 5.80 23.94
C ASP A 107 -7.54 5.20 23.26
N ASP A 108 -7.57 3.91 22.95
CA ASP A 108 -6.45 3.21 22.35
C ASP A 108 -6.25 3.65 20.90
N VAL A 109 -5.05 4.14 20.61
CA VAL A 109 -4.60 4.61 19.30
C VAL A 109 -3.47 3.77 18.72
N LEU A 110 -3.14 2.65 19.37
CA LEU A 110 -2.17 1.68 18.91
C LEU A 110 -2.88 0.43 18.41
N VAL A 111 -2.45 -0.05 17.27
CA VAL A 111 -3.06 -1.25 16.70
C VAL A 111 -2.39 -2.52 17.21
N ASP A 112 -3.22 -3.50 17.56
CA ASP A 112 -2.82 -4.85 17.96
C ASP A 112 -2.97 -5.84 16.81
N LEU A 113 -3.80 -5.52 15.81
CA LEU A 113 -4.13 -6.40 14.69
C LEU A 113 -3.77 -5.75 13.36
N TYR A 114 -3.11 -6.50 12.50
CA TYR A 114 -2.91 -6.13 11.10
C TYR A 114 -4.20 -6.26 10.32
N ARG A 115 -4.61 -5.17 9.68
CA ARG A 115 -5.93 -5.03 9.06
C ARG A 115 -5.84 -5.03 7.54
N GLY A 116 -6.88 -5.54 6.90
CA GLY A 116 -7.11 -5.38 5.48
C GLY A 116 -8.59 -5.44 5.16
N ARG A 117 -8.95 -4.86 4.02
CA ARG A 117 -10.31 -4.86 3.50
C ARG A 117 -10.35 -5.37 2.06
N LEU A 118 -11.32 -6.19 1.75
CA LEU A 118 -11.73 -6.49 0.39
C LEU A 118 -13.08 -5.77 0.17
N PRO A 119 -13.05 -4.52 -0.33
CA PRO A 119 -14.28 -3.77 -0.58
C PRO A 119 -14.92 -4.36 -1.84
N VAL A 120 -16.04 -5.03 -1.66
CA VAL A 120 -16.81 -5.72 -2.69
C VAL A 120 -18.28 -5.58 -2.35
N SER A 121 -19.11 -5.29 -3.36
CA SER A 121 -20.55 -5.06 -3.24
C SER A 121 -21.39 -6.20 -3.79
N THR A 122 -20.78 -7.19 -4.45
CA THR A 122 -21.46 -8.36 -5.00
C THR A 122 -20.74 -9.67 -4.72
N ALA A 123 -21.49 -10.78 -4.63
CA ALA A 123 -20.90 -12.11 -4.50
C ALA A 123 -19.95 -12.48 -5.66
N THR A 124 -20.15 -11.91 -6.85
CA THR A 124 -19.27 -12.13 -8.01
C THR A 124 -17.93 -11.44 -7.84
N GLU A 125 -17.89 -10.21 -7.32
CA GLU A 125 -16.68 -9.47 -7.00
C GLU A 125 -15.92 -10.15 -5.87
N ALA A 126 -16.62 -10.52 -4.78
CA ALA A 126 -16.03 -11.26 -3.67
C ALA A 126 -15.33 -12.54 -4.16
N MET A 127 -16.00 -13.33 -5.01
CA MET A 127 -15.37 -14.51 -5.62
C MET A 127 -14.20 -14.18 -6.53
N THR A 128 -14.28 -13.10 -7.31
CA THR A 128 -13.20 -12.66 -8.20
C THR A 128 -11.95 -12.33 -7.40
N VAL A 129 -12.09 -11.54 -6.34
CA VAL A 129 -10.96 -11.12 -5.48
C VAL A 129 -10.38 -12.32 -4.73
N VAL A 130 -11.23 -13.18 -4.15
CA VAL A 130 -10.79 -14.38 -3.44
C VAL A 130 -10.07 -15.35 -4.38
N ASP A 131 -10.55 -15.53 -5.60
CA ASP A 131 -9.89 -16.39 -6.59
C ASP A 131 -8.51 -15.85 -7.01
N LYS A 132 -8.36 -14.54 -7.11
CA LYS A 132 -7.06 -13.90 -7.35
C LYS A 132 -6.10 -14.16 -6.18
N ILE A 133 -6.56 -13.99 -4.94
CA ILE A 133 -5.76 -14.23 -3.72
C ILE A 133 -5.28 -15.68 -3.69
N ILE A 134 -6.20 -16.65 -3.82
CA ILE A 134 -5.85 -18.07 -3.77
C ILE A 134 -4.88 -18.44 -4.91
N ARG A 135 -5.09 -17.89 -6.11
CA ARG A 135 -4.23 -18.16 -7.26
C ARG A 135 -2.85 -17.56 -7.08
N TYR A 136 -2.76 -16.33 -6.59
CA TYR A 136 -1.48 -15.65 -6.31
C TYR A 136 -0.63 -16.45 -5.31
N GLU A 137 -1.23 -16.92 -4.20
CA GLU A 137 -0.50 -17.67 -3.18
C GLU A 137 -0.22 -19.14 -3.60
N ARG A 138 -1.15 -19.78 -4.33
CA ARG A 138 -1.06 -21.20 -4.67
C ARG A 138 -0.25 -21.47 -5.92
N ASN A 139 -0.41 -20.63 -6.93
CA ASN A 139 0.19 -20.78 -8.25
C ASN A 139 0.86 -19.46 -8.68
N PRO A 140 1.87 -18.96 -7.93
CA PRO A 140 2.51 -17.71 -8.27
C PRO A 140 3.13 -17.77 -9.67
N VAL A 141 3.16 -16.61 -10.32
CA VAL A 141 3.82 -16.45 -11.61
C VAL A 141 5.29 -16.84 -11.47
N ARG A 142 5.84 -17.52 -12.47
CA ARG A 142 7.25 -17.94 -12.51
C ARG A 142 8.04 -17.18 -13.57
N ASP A 143 7.72 -15.94 -13.73
CA ASP A 143 8.38 -15.03 -14.66
C ASP A 143 9.35 -14.15 -13.86
N THR A 144 10.65 -14.41 -13.99
CA THR A 144 11.68 -13.65 -13.29
C THR A 144 11.64 -12.17 -13.65
N ALA A 145 11.35 -11.83 -14.90
CA ALA A 145 11.26 -10.43 -15.32
C ALA A 145 10.14 -9.68 -14.57
N PHE A 146 9.04 -10.36 -14.23
CA PHE A 146 7.98 -9.77 -13.42
C PHE A 146 8.48 -9.36 -12.03
N TYR A 147 9.19 -10.25 -11.32
CA TYR A 147 9.69 -9.99 -9.96
C TYR A 147 10.92 -9.06 -9.94
N ASP A 148 11.63 -8.95 -11.04
CA ASP A 148 12.79 -8.07 -11.15
C ASP A 148 12.42 -6.65 -11.59
N THR A 149 11.16 -6.38 -11.89
CA THR A 149 10.71 -5.10 -12.43
C THR A 149 9.70 -4.41 -11.52
N GLY A 150 9.98 -3.16 -11.14
CA GLY A 150 9.05 -2.23 -10.49
C GLY A 150 8.65 -1.09 -11.44
N LEU A 151 7.58 -0.39 -11.11
CA LEU A 151 7.11 0.78 -11.82
C LEU A 151 6.91 1.96 -10.86
N HIS A 152 7.53 3.09 -11.16
CA HIS A 152 7.30 4.35 -10.46
C HIS A 152 6.60 5.36 -11.35
N CYS A 153 5.46 5.86 -10.87
CA CYS A 153 4.70 6.92 -11.50
C CYS A 153 4.72 8.15 -10.58
N ALA A 154 5.13 9.30 -11.06
CA ALA A 154 5.23 10.48 -10.21
C ALA A 154 5.05 11.79 -10.96
N TYR A 155 4.61 12.80 -10.24
CA TYR A 155 4.45 14.17 -10.69
C TYR A 155 5.58 15.05 -10.16
N PHE A 156 6.26 15.76 -11.06
CA PHE A 156 7.12 16.87 -10.68
C PHE A 156 6.25 18.11 -10.53
N GLU A 157 5.80 18.37 -9.31
CA GLU A 157 5.00 19.55 -9.02
C GLU A 157 5.91 20.77 -8.94
N ASP A 158 5.64 21.76 -9.78
CA ASP A 158 6.33 23.02 -9.84
C ASP A 158 5.28 24.12 -10.02
N CYS A 159 4.71 24.57 -8.90
CA CYS A 159 3.80 25.72 -8.81
C CYS A 159 4.51 26.76 -7.95
N THR A 160 4.21 28.02 -8.06
CA THR A 160 4.85 29.00 -7.17
C THR A 160 4.57 28.71 -5.70
N PRO A 161 5.51 29.05 -4.78
CA PRO A 161 5.33 28.87 -3.34
C PRO A 161 4.11 29.61 -2.76
N TYR A 162 3.39 30.38 -3.56
CA TYR A 162 2.25 31.20 -3.14
C TYR A 162 0.90 30.76 -3.70
N GLY A 163 0.78 29.58 -4.34
CA GLY A 163 -0.52 29.06 -4.78
C GLY A 163 -0.49 28.18 -6.03
N TRP A 164 -1.53 27.40 -6.22
CA TRP A 164 -1.73 26.39 -7.26
C TRP A 164 -1.75 26.90 -8.72
N ASN A 165 -1.61 28.22 -8.96
CA ASN A 165 -1.78 28.87 -10.27
C ASN A 165 -0.67 29.87 -10.58
N GLY A 166 0.51 29.76 -10.01
CA GLY A 166 1.61 30.66 -10.34
C GLY A 166 2.63 30.01 -11.30
N PRO A 167 3.52 30.81 -11.92
CA PRO A 167 4.59 30.29 -12.75
C PRO A 167 5.56 29.44 -11.92
N GLY A 168 6.01 28.31 -12.46
CA GLY A 168 7.02 27.47 -11.85
C GLY A 168 8.38 28.17 -11.75
N ASP A 169 9.30 27.60 -10.98
CA ASP A 169 10.67 28.07 -10.84
C ASP A 169 11.74 27.00 -11.12
N GLY A 170 11.31 25.81 -11.56
CA GLY A 170 12.15 24.65 -11.86
C GLY A 170 12.56 23.86 -10.62
N ILE A 171 11.97 24.17 -9.46
CA ILE A 171 12.19 23.45 -8.20
C ILE A 171 10.95 22.63 -7.88
N GLU A 172 11.13 21.38 -7.48
CA GLU A 172 10.03 20.52 -7.05
C GLU A 172 9.38 21.08 -5.77
N ASP A 173 8.09 21.38 -5.78
CA ASP A 173 7.36 21.89 -4.62
C ASP A 173 7.00 20.80 -3.59
N LYS A 174 6.70 19.60 -4.07
CA LYS A 174 6.45 18.41 -3.25
C LYS A 174 7.51 17.36 -3.57
N ARG A 175 7.87 16.55 -2.62
CA ARG A 175 8.92 15.53 -2.80
C ARG A 175 8.42 14.27 -3.53
N PHE A 176 7.51 14.38 -4.46
CA PHE A 176 6.90 13.22 -5.13
C PHE A 176 7.91 12.47 -5.98
N THR A 177 8.63 13.16 -6.85
CA THR A 177 9.63 12.54 -7.71
C THR A 177 10.92 12.25 -6.95
N LEU A 178 11.33 13.12 -6.04
CA LEU A 178 12.52 12.85 -5.20
C LEU A 178 12.34 11.58 -4.37
N THR A 179 11.23 11.43 -3.65
CA THR A 179 10.97 10.20 -2.87
C THR A 179 10.90 8.97 -3.78
N SER A 180 10.30 9.10 -4.96
CA SER A 180 10.28 8.01 -5.95
C SER A 180 11.69 7.63 -6.40
N GLU A 181 12.60 8.59 -6.63
CA GLU A 181 13.99 8.32 -7.00
C GLU A 181 14.82 7.75 -5.85
N GLU A 182 14.60 8.20 -4.61
CA GLU A 182 15.24 7.61 -3.42
C GLU A 182 14.90 6.12 -3.30
N VAL A 183 13.61 5.77 -3.41
CA VAL A 183 13.17 4.37 -3.42
C VAL A 183 13.69 3.62 -4.65
N ARG A 184 13.65 4.24 -5.84
CA ARG A 184 14.17 3.64 -7.06
C ARG A 184 15.66 3.29 -6.95
N ASN A 185 16.47 4.22 -6.47
CA ASN A 185 17.91 3.98 -6.28
C ASN A 185 18.15 2.84 -5.30
N TYR A 186 17.33 2.76 -4.26
CA TYR A 186 17.36 1.65 -3.33
C TYR A 186 17.03 0.32 -4.03
N MET A 187 15.96 0.27 -4.83
CA MET A 187 15.56 -0.93 -5.58
C MET A 187 16.61 -1.36 -6.60
N LEU A 188 17.26 -0.40 -7.28
CA LEU A 188 18.41 -0.70 -8.14
C LEU A 188 19.57 -1.37 -7.37
N SER A 189 19.83 -0.93 -6.13
CA SER A 189 20.85 -1.54 -5.27
C SER A 189 20.50 -2.96 -4.85
N LYS A 190 19.21 -3.34 -4.88
CA LYS A 190 18.69 -4.69 -4.66
C LYS A 190 18.67 -5.54 -5.95
N GLY A 191 19.20 -5.02 -7.04
CA GLY A 191 19.23 -5.71 -8.34
C GLY A 191 17.91 -5.65 -9.13
N LYS A 192 16.94 -4.84 -8.70
CA LYS A 192 15.67 -4.68 -9.40
C LYS A 192 15.77 -3.59 -10.47
N ALA A 193 15.12 -3.78 -11.61
CA ALA A 193 14.87 -2.72 -12.59
C ALA A 193 13.64 -1.92 -12.17
N VAL A 194 13.64 -0.60 -12.42
CA VAL A 194 12.47 0.24 -12.12
C VAL A 194 12.21 1.19 -13.28
N ASN A 195 11.07 0.99 -13.92
CA ASN A 195 10.56 1.89 -14.96
C ASN A 195 10.05 3.18 -14.34
N ARG A 196 10.19 4.29 -15.07
CA ARG A 196 9.72 5.61 -14.70
C ARG A 196 8.63 6.07 -15.66
N VAL A 197 7.49 6.49 -15.11
CA VAL A 197 6.44 7.21 -15.82
C VAL A 197 6.22 8.51 -15.06
N TYR A 198 7.07 9.50 -15.34
CA TYR A 198 7.04 10.79 -14.66
C TYR A 198 6.44 11.85 -15.54
N PHE A 199 5.71 12.76 -14.91
CA PHE A 199 5.06 13.89 -15.58
C PHE A 199 5.50 15.22 -14.97
N ALA A 200 5.73 16.20 -15.83
CA ALA A 200 5.83 17.61 -15.47
C ALA A 200 5.18 18.45 -16.58
N TYR A 201 4.59 19.57 -16.24
CA TYR A 201 4.07 20.48 -17.25
C TYR A 201 5.18 20.94 -18.20
N ASP A 202 4.82 21.11 -19.46
CA ASP A 202 5.81 21.47 -20.48
C ASP A 202 5.99 22.99 -20.54
N TYR A 203 7.17 23.45 -20.15
CA TYR A 203 7.56 24.85 -20.23
C TYR A 203 7.52 25.41 -21.67
N ARG A 204 7.56 24.54 -22.69
CA ARG A 204 7.47 24.96 -24.11
C ARG A 204 6.06 25.33 -24.53
N GLU A 205 5.05 24.89 -23.80
CA GLU A 205 3.65 25.25 -24.05
C GLU A 205 3.30 26.61 -23.43
N THR A 206 3.91 26.92 -22.30
CA THR A 206 3.79 28.22 -21.63
C THR A 206 5.12 28.58 -20.98
N ASP A 207 5.46 29.88 -20.91
CA ASP A 207 6.65 30.35 -20.19
C ASP A 207 6.52 30.20 -18.66
N ASP A 208 5.38 29.68 -18.18
CA ASP A 208 5.05 29.57 -16.76
C ASP A 208 5.67 28.36 -16.07
N TYR A 209 6.15 27.36 -16.84
CA TYR A 209 6.71 26.13 -16.28
C TYR A 209 8.12 25.87 -16.82
N PRO A 210 9.17 26.30 -16.11
CA PRO A 210 10.54 25.98 -16.48
C PRO A 210 10.80 24.46 -16.40
N PRO A 211 11.83 23.94 -17.08
CA PRO A 211 12.13 22.51 -16.99
C PRO A 211 12.53 22.12 -15.56
N PRO A 212 12.17 20.91 -15.11
CA PRO A 212 12.63 20.35 -13.85
C PRO A 212 14.15 20.46 -13.70
N THR A 213 14.63 21.09 -12.63
CA THR A 213 16.05 21.43 -12.43
C THR A 213 16.57 21.04 -11.05
N PHE A 214 15.77 21.26 -10.01
CA PHE A 214 16.18 21.03 -8.62
C PHE A 214 15.15 20.24 -7.84
N TRP A 215 15.61 19.40 -6.93
CA TRP A 215 14.79 18.76 -5.93
C TRP A 215 14.35 19.75 -4.85
N ASN A 216 13.24 19.47 -4.20
CA ASN A 216 12.82 20.15 -3.00
C ASN A 216 13.73 19.78 -1.82
N ASN A 217 14.26 20.77 -1.09
CA ASN A 217 15.02 20.52 0.14
C ASN A 217 14.11 20.35 1.37
N GLY A 218 12.78 20.39 1.17
CA GLY A 218 11.77 20.29 2.22
C GLY A 218 11.20 21.64 2.71
N GLU A 219 11.71 22.78 2.25
CA GLU A 219 11.30 24.13 2.66
C GLU A 219 10.93 25.04 1.47
N PHE A 220 10.43 24.47 0.36
CA PHE A 220 10.19 25.18 -0.89
C PHE A 220 11.42 25.97 -1.35
N ALA A 221 12.59 25.39 -1.21
CA ALA A 221 13.85 25.98 -1.55
C ALA A 221 14.74 24.96 -2.29
N TRP A 222 15.79 25.46 -2.90
CA TRP A 222 16.70 24.71 -3.75
C TRP A 222 17.35 23.55 -3.00
N GLY A 223 17.04 22.35 -3.44
CA GLY A 223 17.74 21.14 -3.05
C GLY A 223 18.92 20.85 -3.99
N ASP A 224 19.28 19.59 -4.11
CA ASP A 224 20.28 19.19 -5.10
C ASP A 224 19.70 19.28 -6.51
N SER A 225 20.57 19.56 -7.50
CA SER A 225 20.17 19.43 -8.90
C SER A 225 19.69 18.03 -9.21
N ILE A 226 18.64 17.92 -10.00
CA ILE A 226 18.21 16.61 -10.50
C ILE A 226 19.32 15.99 -11.38
N PRO A 227 19.48 14.65 -11.35
CA PRO A 227 20.47 13.94 -12.15
C PRO A 227 20.36 14.28 -13.64
N VAL A 228 21.51 14.33 -14.34
CA VAL A 228 21.55 14.70 -15.76
C VAL A 228 20.63 13.85 -16.62
N GLU A 229 20.50 12.55 -16.30
CA GLU A 229 19.64 11.62 -17.03
C GLU A 229 18.14 11.93 -16.87
N LEU A 230 17.76 12.74 -15.88
CA LEU A 230 16.39 13.23 -15.67
C LEU A 230 16.20 14.66 -16.20
N GLN A 231 17.26 15.37 -16.62
CA GLN A 231 17.15 16.68 -17.19
C GLN A 231 16.69 16.60 -18.65
N ARG A 232 15.93 17.60 -19.11
CA ARG A 232 15.65 17.75 -20.54
C ARG A 232 16.94 18.05 -21.32
N PRO A 233 17.19 17.51 -22.51
CA PRO A 233 16.29 16.67 -23.29
C PRO A 233 16.45 15.16 -23.04
N TYR A 234 17.21 14.72 -22.06
CA TYR A 234 17.49 13.29 -21.81
C TYR A 234 16.27 12.56 -21.26
N PHE A 235 15.39 13.26 -20.56
CA PHE A 235 14.13 12.73 -20.04
C PHE A 235 12.98 13.67 -20.42
N ALA A 236 11.90 13.10 -20.97
CA ALA A 236 10.84 13.90 -21.58
C ALA A 236 9.87 14.52 -20.56
N TRP A 237 9.64 13.85 -19.42
CA TRP A 237 8.65 14.23 -18.41
C TRP A 237 7.21 14.27 -18.93
N ASP A 238 6.90 13.40 -19.90
CA ASP A 238 5.64 13.32 -20.62
C ASP A 238 4.88 12.00 -20.38
N GLY A 239 5.18 11.34 -19.24
CA GLY A 239 4.55 10.07 -18.87
C GLY A 239 3.02 10.17 -18.86
N ASP A 240 2.36 9.18 -19.43
CA ASP A 240 0.91 9.14 -19.59
C ASP A 240 0.29 7.80 -19.17
N SER A 241 -1.03 7.70 -19.31
CA SER A 241 -1.77 6.48 -18.96
C SER A 241 -1.42 5.29 -19.85
N ALA A 242 -1.04 5.51 -21.10
CA ALA A 242 -0.67 4.42 -22.02
C ALA A 242 0.65 3.78 -21.59
N ASP A 243 1.59 4.59 -21.11
CA ASP A 243 2.84 4.10 -20.52
C ASP A 243 2.59 3.28 -19.25
N ILE A 244 1.70 3.76 -18.37
CA ILE A 244 1.34 3.03 -17.14
C ILE A 244 0.72 1.68 -17.48
N VAL A 245 -0.28 1.66 -18.38
CA VAL A 245 -0.92 0.41 -18.84
C VAL A 245 0.13 -0.54 -19.41
N ARG A 246 0.99 -0.04 -20.30
CA ARG A 246 2.02 -0.84 -20.95
C ARG A 246 2.96 -1.50 -19.93
N TYR A 247 3.49 -0.75 -18.99
CA TYR A 247 4.44 -1.31 -18.01
C TYR A 247 3.77 -2.27 -17.01
N ILE A 248 2.52 -2.03 -16.63
CA ILE A 248 1.78 -3.00 -15.80
C ILE A 248 1.52 -4.29 -16.59
N ASP A 249 1.14 -4.20 -17.86
CA ASP A 249 0.88 -5.36 -18.72
C ASP A 249 2.16 -6.14 -19.07
N GLU A 250 3.28 -5.45 -19.28
CA GLU A 250 4.60 -6.07 -19.46
C GLU A 250 5.04 -6.82 -18.20
N GLY A 251 4.64 -6.35 -17.02
CA GLY A 251 4.85 -6.97 -15.72
C GLY A 251 5.72 -6.11 -14.79
N ALA A 252 5.14 -5.73 -13.67
CA ALA A 252 5.81 -5.11 -12.54
C ALA A 252 5.25 -5.72 -11.25
N PHE A 253 6.09 -6.19 -10.34
CA PHE A 253 5.59 -6.83 -9.11
C PHE A 253 5.10 -5.82 -8.08
N TYR A 254 5.49 -4.57 -8.23
CA TYR A 254 4.91 -3.44 -7.50
C TYR A 254 4.83 -2.19 -8.40
N VAL A 255 3.91 -1.32 -8.05
CA VAL A 255 3.78 0.02 -8.64
C VAL A 255 3.74 1.04 -7.51
N LEU A 256 4.61 2.04 -7.56
CA LEU A 256 4.60 3.18 -6.64
C LEU A 256 4.08 4.41 -7.39
N TYR A 257 3.04 5.02 -6.86
CA TYR A 257 2.56 6.31 -7.32
C TYR A 257 2.75 7.39 -6.26
N ARG A 258 3.31 8.52 -6.69
CA ARG A 258 3.47 9.72 -5.88
C ARG A 258 3.00 10.94 -6.67
N GLY A 259 1.94 11.59 -6.21
CA GLY A 259 1.30 12.73 -6.88
C GLY A 259 -0.02 13.06 -6.20
N HIS A 260 -0.91 13.70 -6.94
CA HIS A 260 -2.28 13.97 -6.50
C HIS A 260 -3.23 12.86 -6.91
N GLY A 261 -4.29 12.67 -6.12
CA GLY A 261 -5.35 11.71 -6.40
C GLY A 261 -6.72 12.22 -6.03
N THR A 262 -7.71 11.58 -6.61
CA THR A 262 -9.13 11.66 -6.24
C THR A 262 -9.64 10.26 -5.97
N ASP A 263 -10.90 10.12 -5.61
CA ASP A 263 -11.58 8.82 -5.44
C ASP A 263 -11.40 7.85 -6.63
N SER A 264 -11.27 8.37 -7.84
CA SER A 264 -11.31 7.58 -9.09
C SER A 264 -10.06 7.72 -9.96
N THR A 265 -9.07 8.58 -9.59
CA THR A 265 -7.93 8.87 -10.47
C THR A 265 -6.61 9.14 -9.75
N TRP A 266 -5.50 8.81 -10.41
CA TRP A 266 -4.23 9.53 -10.29
C TRP A 266 -4.27 10.74 -11.21
N VAL A 267 -3.89 11.91 -10.72
CA VAL A 267 -4.08 13.15 -11.47
C VAL A 267 -2.93 13.43 -12.44
N GLN A 268 -1.68 13.24 -12.02
CA GLN A 268 -0.49 13.37 -12.89
C GLN A 268 0.56 12.29 -12.56
N PRO A 269 0.95 11.42 -13.49
CA PRO A 269 0.30 11.19 -14.80
C PRO A 269 -1.16 10.77 -14.64
N TYR A 270 -2.02 11.24 -15.56
CA TYR A 270 -3.46 10.97 -15.47
C TYR A 270 -3.76 9.49 -15.73
N PHE A 271 -4.38 8.83 -14.74
CA PHE A 271 -4.71 7.40 -14.82
C PHE A 271 -6.00 7.13 -14.06
N THR A 272 -6.98 6.51 -14.69
CA THR A 272 -8.35 6.40 -14.22
C THR A 272 -8.80 4.96 -14.04
N GLY A 273 -9.98 4.76 -13.45
CA GLY A 273 -10.66 3.47 -13.41
C GLY A 273 -10.82 2.84 -14.80
N ASP A 274 -11.12 3.61 -15.85
CA ASP A 274 -11.21 3.09 -17.23
C ASP A 274 -9.87 2.53 -17.73
N ASN A 275 -8.76 3.17 -17.36
CA ASN A 275 -7.43 2.64 -17.67
C ASN A 275 -7.16 1.32 -16.94
N ILE A 276 -7.57 1.22 -15.67
CA ILE A 276 -7.48 -0.03 -14.89
C ILE A 276 -8.32 -1.13 -15.56
N LEU A 277 -9.51 -0.81 -16.02
CA LEU A 277 -10.36 -1.76 -16.73
C LEU A 277 -9.75 -2.27 -18.04
N SER A 278 -8.85 -1.50 -18.67
CA SER A 278 -8.14 -1.87 -19.89
C SER A 278 -6.94 -2.80 -19.66
N LEU A 279 -6.45 -2.96 -18.42
CA LEU A 279 -5.30 -3.79 -18.10
C LEU A 279 -5.48 -5.25 -18.56
N ALA A 280 -4.40 -5.81 -19.07
CA ALA A 280 -4.32 -7.19 -19.57
C ALA A 280 -3.18 -8.00 -18.91
N ASN A 281 -2.76 -7.60 -17.72
CA ASN A 281 -1.62 -8.19 -17.00
C ASN A 281 -1.85 -9.62 -16.46
N GLY A 282 -3.08 -10.14 -16.54
CA GLY A 282 -3.39 -11.53 -16.17
C GLY A 282 -3.05 -11.85 -14.72
N ASP A 283 -2.22 -12.88 -14.52
CA ASP A 283 -1.80 -13.32 -13.18
C ASP A 283 -0.55 -12.56 -12.66
N ARG A 284 0.02 -11.65 -13.46
CA ARG A 284 1.09 -10.73 -13.03
C ARG A 284 0.48 -9.58 -12.21
N LEU A 285 0.07 -9.87 -10.99
CA LEU A 285 -0.67 -8.95 -10.13
C LEU A 285 0.30 -8.16 -9.24
N PRO A 286 0.51 -6.86 -9.49
CA PRO A 286 1.33 -6.02 -8.63
C PRO A 286 0.68 -5.75 -7.27
N VAL A 287 1.50 -5.32 -6.32
CA VAL A 287 1.06 -4.52 -5.16
C VAL A 287 1.14 -3.04 -5.54
N ILE A 288 0.06 -2.32 -5.39
CA ILE A 288 -0.03 -0.89 -5.73
C ILE A 288 0.19 -0.06 -4.45
N PHE A 289 1.22 0.75 -4.46
CA PHE A 289 1.47 1.78 -3.44
C PHE A 289 0.92 3.11 -3.97
N SER A 290 -0.40 3.30 -3.84
CA SER A 290 -1.10 4.54 -4.22
C SER A 290 -1.03 5.53 -3.05
N ILE A 291 0.15 6.13 -2.86
CA ILE A 291 0.41 6.95 -1.70
C ILE A 291 0.17 8.42 -2.03
N ASN A 292 -1.08 8.79 -2.01
CA ASN A 292 -1.67 10.06 -2.42
C ASN A 292 -3.02 10.28 -1.70
N CYS A 293 -3.85 11.21 -2.17
CA CYS A 293 -5.16 11.50 -1.61
C CYS A 293 -6.25 10.58 -2.18
N GLU A 294 -7.25 10.25 -1.39
CA GLU A 294 -8.63 9.83 -1.73
C GLU A 294 -8.80 8.57 -2.61
N THR A 295 -7.73 7.96 -3.15
CA THR A 295 -7.85 6.80 -4.04
C THR A 295 -8.36 5.52 -3.38
N GLY A 296 -8.58 5.54 -2.08
CA GLY A 296 -9.17 4.47 -1.28
C GLY A 296 -10.50 4.87 -0.62
N SER A 297 -11.24 5.82 -1.17
CA SER A 297 -12.53 6.31 -0.62
C SER A 297 -13.66 5.30 -0.86
N PHE A 298 -13.55 4.14 -0.24
CA PHE A 298 -14.47 3.00 -0.41
C PHE A 298 -15.88 3.23 0.19
N GLN A 299 -16.13 4.38 0.77
CA GLN A 299 -17.47 4.86 1.09
C GLN A 299 -18.21 5.44 -0.15
N GLU A 300 -17.47 5.69 -1.23
CA GLU A 300 -18.02 6.10 -2.52
C GLU A 300 -18.08 4.88 -3.46
N ASP A 301 -19.04 4.85 -4.37
CA ASP A 301 -19.20 3.75 -5.31
C ASP A 301 -17.95 3.58 -6.21
N ASP A 302 -17.39 2.38 -6.29
CA ASP A 302 -16.32 1.98 -7.22
C ASP A 302 -15.06 2.87 -7.16
N CYS A 303 -14.45 3.03 -5.99
CA CYS A 303 -13.22 3.81 -5.87
C CYS A 303 -12.04 3.20 -6.64
N PHE A 304 -10.99 3.99 -6.82
CA PHE A 304 -9.80 3.61 -7.60
C PHE A 304 -9.14 2.30 -7.09
N ALA A 305 -9.05 2.11 -5.77
CA ALA A 305 -8.48 0.90 -5.19
C ALA A 305 -9.33 -0.34 -5.48
N GLU A 306 -10.66 -0.20 -5.46
CA GLU A 306 -11.61 -1.26 -5.80
C GLU A 306 -11.48 -1.70 -7.24
N ALA A 307 -11.38 -0.74 -8.17
CA ALA A 307 -11.20 -1.03 -9.60
C ALA A 307 -9.99 -1.97 -9.83
N PHE A 308 -8.87 -1.77 -9.14
CA PHE A 308 -7.71 -2.66 -9.22
C PHE A 308 -7.99 -4.06 -8.66
N LEU A 309 -8.65 -4.14 -7.51
CA LEU A 309 -8.93 -5.42 -6.86
C LEU A 309 -9.98 -6.22 -7.61
N GLN A 310 -11.04 -5.57 -8.06
CA GLN A 310 -12.18 -6.22 -8.70
C GLN A 310 -11.93 -6.54 -10.18
N LYS A 311 -10.88 -5.95 -10.79
CA LYS A 311 -10.51 -6.22 -12.20
C LYS A 311 -10.32 -7.71 -12.44
N ARG A 312 -11.17 -8.29 -13.29
CA ARG A 312 -11.07 -9.69 -13.73
C ARG A 312 -9.89 -9.86 -14.69
N ASN A 313 -9.13 -10.95 -14.53
CA ASN A 313 -7.97 -11.29 -15.37
C ASN A 313 -6.91 -10.17 -15.43
N GLY A 314 -6.57 -9.62 -14.27
CA GLY A 314 -5.59 -8.56 -14.15
C GLY A 314 -5.85 -7.67 -12.93
N GLY A 315 -5.39 -6.43 -13.00
CA GLY A 315 -5.44 -5.49 -11.89
C GLY A 315 -4.31 -5.71 -10.89
N ALA A 316 -4.63 -5.72 -9.60
CA ALA A 316 -3.66 -5.85 -8.52
C ALA A 316 -4.04 -6.93 -7.51
N ILE A 317 -3.06 -7.38 -6.69
CA ILE A 317 -3.31 -8.27 -5.56
C ILE A 317 -3.66 -7.48 -4.30
N ALA A 318 -3.13 -6.26 -4.19
CA ALA A 318 -3.43 -5.34 -3.11
C ALA A 318 -3.15 -3.90 -3.52
N VAL A 319 -3.80 -2.95 -2.83
CA VAL A 319 -3.61 -1.51 -2.99
C VAL A 319 -3.47 -0.88 -1.61
N TYR A 320 -2.42 -0.12 -1.38
CA TYR A 320 -2.35 0.80 -0.25
C TYR A 320 -2.86 2.16 -0.70
N ALA A 321 -3.90 2.67 -0.08
CA ALA A 321 -4.54 3.92 -0.48
C ALA A 321 -5.21 4.63 0.70
N ALA A 322 -5.46 5.93 0.54
CA ALA A 322 -6.08 6.77 1.55
C ALA A 322 -7.56 7.02 1.26
N THR A 323 -8.37 7.07 2.32
CA THR A 323 -9.81 7.38 2.25
C THR A 323 -10.09 8.89 2.24
N GLU A 324 -9.08 9.73 2.46
CA GLU A 324 -9.21 11.19 2.51
C GLU A 324 -7.90 11.86 2.05
N LYS A 325 -7.87 13.18 1.98
CA LYS A 325 -6.70 13.98 1.64
C LYS A 325 -5.55 13.72 2.60
N SER A 326 -4.38 13.47 2.04
CA SER A 326 -3.15 13.16 2.78
C SER A 326 -2.07 14.21 2.55
N TRP A 327 -1.05 14.23 3.41
CA TRP A 327 0.03 15.22 3.33
C TRP A 327 1.32 14.64 2.76
N PRO A 328 1.94 15.32 1.78
CA PRO A 328 3.12 14.82 1.07
C PRO A 328 4.26 14.35 1.97
N GLY A 329 4.70 15.18 2.93
CA GLY A 329 5.83 14.85 3.79
C GLY A 329 5.59 13.64 4.70
N TYR A 330 4.35 13.45 5.19
CA TYR A 330 3.96 12.27 5.95
C TYR A 330 3.97 11.03 5.06
N ASN A 331 3.45 11.18 3.86
CA ASN A 331 3.44 10.15 2.83
C ASN A 331 4.85 9.71 2.42
N ASP A 332 5.80 10.64 2.34
CA ASP A 332 7.22 10.34 2.04
C ASP A 332 7.80 9.40 3.10
N ALA A 333 7.65 9.74 4.38
CA ALA A 333 8.16 8.90 5.47
C ALA A 333 7.49 7.53 5.50
N MET A 334 6.19 7.47 5.23
CA MET A 334 5.44 6.21 5.17
C MET A 334 5.95 5.31 4.04
N VAL A 335 6.10 5.82 2.82
CA VAL A 335 6.65 5.07 1.68
C VAL A 335 8.02 4.50 2.01
N ILE A 336 8.93 5.33 2.53
CA ILE A 336 10.27 4.88 2.93
C ILE A 336 10.16 3.73 3.94
N GLY A 337 9.31 3.87 4.96
CA GLY A 337 9.08 2.84 5.96
C GLY A 337 8.51 1.55 5.39
N MET A 338 7.63 1.62 4.39
CA MET A 338 7.06 0.43 3.73
C MET A 338 8.13 -0.33 2.94
N PHE A 339 9.01 0.36 2.23
CA PHE A 339 10.12 -0.29 1.52
C PHE A 339 11.20 -0.80 2.48
N ASP A 340 11.51 -0.07 3.55
CA ASP A 340 12.40 -0.52 4.62
C ASP A 340 11.87 -1.76 5.35
N ALA A 341 10.54 -1.93 5.44
CA ALA A 341 9.93 -3.12 6.02
C ALA A 341 10.18 -4.37 5.17
N ILE A 342 10.18 -4.22 3.84
CA ILE A 342 10.44 -5.35 2.93
C ILE A 342 11.94 -5.65 2.85
N TRP A 343 12.77 -4.61 2.84
CA TRP A 343 14.23 -4.70 2.75
C TRP A 343 14.89 -3.77 3.78
N PRO A 344 15.07 -4.20 5.04
CA PRO A 344 15.52 -3.31 6.11
C PRO A 344 17.02 -2.99 6.10
N ASP A 345 17.82 -3.63 5.27
CA ASP A 345 19.29 -3.54 5.29
C ASP A 345 19.87 -3.17 3.91
N PRO A 346 20.49 -2.01 3.76
CA PRO A 346 20.69 -0.94 4.76
C PRO A 346 19.47 -0.06 4.99
N GLY A 347 18.39 -0.21 4.22
CA GLY A 347 17.24 0.68 4.16
C GLY A 347 17.39 1.78 3.11
N VAL A 348 16.29 2.50 2.84
CA VAL A 348 16.27 3.61 1.88
C VAL A 348 17.08 4.78 2.42
N ASP A 349 18.07 5.24 1.65
CA ASP A 349 18.82 6.48 1.96
C ASP A 349 17.99 7.69 1.55
N SER A 350 17.33 8.32 2.53
CA SER A 350 16.44 9.44 2.28
C SER A 350 16.97 10.75 2.86
N LYS A 351 16.93 11.79 2.02
CA LYS A 351 17.24 13.17 2.41
C LYS A 351 16.17 13.82 3.31
N LEU A 352 15.00 13.19 3.44
CA LEU A 352 13.95 13.63 4.35
C LEU A 352 14.48 13.79 5.79
N TYR A 353 15.33 12.88 6.23
CA TYR A 353 15.90 12.92 7.58
C TYR A 353 16.88 14.09 7.78
N ASN A 354 17.61 14.48 6.73
CA ASN A 354 18.50 15.64 6.77
C ASN A 354 17.70 16.95 6.90
N PHE A 355 16.60 17.05 6.17
CA PHE A 355 15.69 18.18 6.22
C PHE A 355 15.11 18.38 7.64
N LEU A 356 14.68 17.31 8.28
CA LEU A 356 14.10 17.37 9.63
C LEU A 356 15.15 17.56 10.73
N HIS A 357 16.44 17.73 10.38
CA HIS A 357 17.54 17.82 11.33
C HIS A 357 17.53 16.70 12.38
N MET A 358 17.12 15.50 11.96
CA MET A 358 17.07 14.35 12.85
C MET A 358 18.49 13.97 13.30
N THR A 359 18.72 14.03 14.59
CA THR A 359 20.02 13.72 15.20
C THR A 359 20.26 12.22 15.37
N THR A 360 19.22 11.42 15.22
CA THR A 360 19.25 9.96 15.29
C THR A 360 18.62 9.37 14.04
N SER A 361 19.24 8.33 13.50
CA SER A 361 18.59 7.53 12.46
C SER A 361 17.29 6.93 13.01
N PRO A 362 16.23 6.83 12.18
CA PRO A 362 15.02 6.15 12.57
C PRO A 362 15.30 4.72 13.05
N SER A 363 14.40 4.18 13.88
CA SER A 363 14.55 2.80 14.36
C SER A 363 14.57 1.83 13.18
N ARG A 364 15.37 0.75 13.31
CA ARG A 364 15.37 -0.30 12.32
C ARG A 364 14.03 -1.05 12.41
N LEU A 365 13.35 -1.18 11.26
CA LEU A 365 12.14 -1.98 11.13
C LEU A 365 12.50 -3.47 11.07
N TRP A 366 11.57 -4.33 11.45
CA TRP A 366 11.73 -5.77 11.23
C TRP A 366 11.36 -6.12 9.79
N GLU A 367 12.06 -7.08 9.21
CA GLU A 367 11.78 -7.55 7.86
C GLU A 367 10.43 -8.26 7.80
N THR A 368 9.62 -7.85 6.85
CA THR A 368 8.36 -8.51 6.53
C THR A 368 7.98 -8.33 5.07
N THR A 369 7.33 -9.33 4.53
CA THR A 369 6.70 -9.27 3.21
C THR A 369 5.16 -9.34 3.28
N ARG A 370 4.58 -9.31 4.50
CA ARG A 370 3.13 -9.39 4.69
C ARG A 370 2.49 -8.01 4.58
N LEU A 371 1.42 -7.94 3.77
CA LEU A 371 0.81 -6.67 3.36
C LEU A 371 0.35 -5.81 4.54
N GLY A 372 -0.35 -6.38 5.51
CA GLY A 372 -0.79 -5.61 6.69
C GLY A 372 0.37 -5.12 7.55
N GLU A 373 1.41 -5.95 7.69
CA GLU A 373 2.60 -5.60 8.45
C GLU A 373 3.43 -4.50 7.74
N ILE A 374 3.52 -4.52 6.40
CA ILE A 374 4.18 -3.48 5.61
C ILE A 374 3.52 -2.11 5.83
N LEU A 375 2.19 -2.05 5.78
CA LEU A 375 1.48 -0.80 6.03
C LEU A 375 1.77 -0.27 7.43
N ASP A 376 1.60 -1.10 8.46
CA ASP A 376 1.79 -0.65 9.84
C ASP A 376 3.23 -0.21 10.13
N GLN A 377 4.23 -0.84 9.53
CA GLN A 377 5.61 -0.37 9.64
C GLN A 377 5.85 0.95 8.91
N GLY A 378 5.21 1.16 7.75
CA GLY A 378 5.21 2.46 7.08
C GLY A 378 4.60 3.56 7.94
N LEU A 379 3.43 3.31 8.54
CA LEU A 379 2.77 4.22 9.46
C LEU A 379 3.61 4.48 10.72
N ARG A 380 4.27 3.47 11.25
CA ARG A 380 5.21 3.63 12.37
C ARG A 380 6.41 4.51 12.00
N ARG A 381 7.01 4.30 10.82
CA ARG A 381 8.10 5.14 10.34
C ARG A 381 7.66 6.61 10.21
N MET A 382 6.46 6.84 9.70
CA MET A 382 5.86 8.16 9.61
C MET A 382 5.70 8.80 11.00
N GLU A 383 5.19 8.06 11.99
CA GLU A 383 5.04 8.52 13.37
C GLU A 383 6.41 8.87 14.00
N GLU A 384 7.41 8.02 13.86
CA GLU A 384 8.76 8.27 14.37
C GLU A 384 9.39 9.51 13.71
N THR A 385 9.10 9.76 12.44
CA THR A 385 9.66 10.87 11.68
C THR A 385 8.99 12.20 12.04
N TRP A 386 7.67 12.22 12.12
CA TRP A 386 6.88 13.45 12.19
C TRP A 386 6.23 13.72 13.55
N GLY A 387 5.99 12.71 14.37
CA GLY A 387 5.23 12.82 15.62
C GLY A 387 5.79 13.89 16.57
N ALA A 388 7.11 13.97 16.70
CA ALA A 388 7.80 14.96 17.55
C ALA A 388 7.83 16.36 16.92
N TYR A 389 7.68 16.50 15.60
CA TYR A 389 7.86 17.77 14.90
C TYR A 389 6.57 18.56 14.75
N ARG A 390 5.45 17.92 14.37
CA ARG A 390 4.17 18.58 14.07
C ARG A 390 3.04 18.22 15.02
N GLY A 391 3.30 17.36 16.00
CA GLY A 391 2.30 16.84 16.93
C GLY A 391 1.51 15.65 16.38
N HIS A 392 0.89 14.94 17.30
CA HIS A 392 0.28 13.63 17.00
C HIS A 392 -1.00 13.69 16.16
N ILE A 393 -1.64 14.86 16.01
CA ILE A 393 -2.92 14.94 15.28
C ILE A 393 -2.77 14.59 13.80
N TYR A 394 -1.68 15.02 13.16
CA TYR A 394 -1.45 14.75 11.75
C TYR A 394 -1.05 13.29 11.49
N THR A 395 -0.20 12.74 12.37
CA THR A 395 0.21 11.35 12.24
C THR A 395 -0.95 10.42 12.56
N GLN A 396 -1.78 10.76 13.56
CA GLN A 396 -2.97 9.98 13.88
C GLN A 396 -3.98 9.99 12.74
N PHE A 397 -4.26 11.15 12.17
CA PHE A 397 -5.12 11.26 10.98
C PHE A 397 -4.58 10.41 9.81
N SER A 398 -3.27 10.50 9.54
CA SER A 398 -2.66 9.70 8.46
C SER A 398 -2.78 8.19 8.72
N LYS A 399 -2.68 7.74 9.98
CA LYS A 399 -2.90 6.32 10.32
C LYS A 399 -4.34 5.88 10.07
N GLU A 400 -5.29 6.78 10.31
CA GLU A 400 -6.72 6.50 10.17
C GLU A 400 -7.15 6.39 8.70
N ILE A 401 -6.59 7.22 7.82
CA ILE A 401 -7.01 7.27 6.42
C ILE A 401 -6.34 6.23 5.53
N PHE A 402 -5.14 5.72 5.87
CA PHE A 402 -4.46 4.73 5.02
C PHE A 402 -4.89 3.30 5.33
N HIS A 403 -5.28 2.58 4.28
CA HIS A 403 -5.78 1.21 4.34
C HIS A 403 -4.95 0.26 3.48
N CYS A 404 -4.95 -1.01 3.87
CA CYS A 404 -4.54 -2.13 3.05
C CYS A 404 -5.79 -2.71 2.38
N PHE A 405 -6.05 -2.32 1.15
CA PHE A 405 -7.06 -2.95 0.31
C PHE A 405 -6.46 -4.23 -0.25
N GLY A 406 -6.80 -5.34 0.39
CA GLY A 406 -6.21 -6.66 0.16
C GLY A 406 -6.25 -7.52 1.41
N ASP A 407 -5.82 -8.74 1.30
CA ASP A 407 -5.71 -9.66 2.42
C ASP A 407 -4.40 -9.39 3.20
N PRO A 408 -4.47 -8.95 4.47
CA PRO A 408 -3.31 -8.45 5.22
C PRO A 408 -2.23 -9.50 5.49
N GLY A 409 -2.56 -10.78 5.43
CA GLY A 409 -1.62 -11.86 5.66
C GLY A 409 -0.94 -12.40 4.40
N ILE A 410 -1.29 -11.90 3.21
CA ILE A 410 -0.57 -12.24 1.97
C ILE A 410 0.86 -11.72 2.07
N ARG A 411 1.79 -12.51 1.53
CA ARG A 411 3.17 -12.08 1.29
C ARG A 411 3.32 -11.54 -0.12
N ILE A 412 3.91 -10.36 -0.27
CA ILE A 412 4.44 -9.95 -1.57
C ILE A 412 5.64 -10.84 -1.91
N TYR A 413 5.64 -11.41 -3.10
CA TYR A 413 6.81 -12.11 -3.60
C TYR A 413 7.80 -11.09 -4.15
N THR A 414 9.02 -11.10 -3.64
CA THR A 414 10.10 -10.20 -4.04
C THR A 414 11.05 -10.80 -5.05
N ASP A 415 10.99 -12.12 -5.23
CA ASP A 415 11.77 -12.90 -6.17
C ASP A 415 10.92 -14.03 -6.77
N THR A 416 11.43 -14.65 -7.83
CA THR A 416 10.74 -15.76 -8.49
C THR A 416 10.55 -16.93 -7.52
N PRO A 417 9.32 -17.32 -7.20
CA PRO A 417 9.07 -18.46 -6.34
C PRO A 417 9.60 -19.75 -6.94
N THR A 418 10.33 -20.52 -6.15
CA THR A 418 10.86 -21.83 -6.54
C THR A 418 10.01 -22.96 -5.98
N GLU A 419 9.87 -24.05 -6.74
CA GLU A 419 9.30 -25.29 -6.21
C GLU A 419 10.40 -26.16 -5.60
N PHE A 420 10.04 -26.84 -4.53
CA PHE A 420 10.89 -27.92 -4.04
C PHE A 420 10.92 -29.08 -5.06
N GLU A 421 12.07 -29.37 -5.62
CA GLU A 421 12.23 -30.46 -6.58
C GLU A 421 12.00 -31.84 -5.94
N LYS A 422 12.31 -31.98 -4.64
CA LYS A 422 12.15 -33.21 -3.88
C LYS A 422 11.72 -32.91 -2.45
N PHE A 423 10.61 -33.47 -2.05
CA PHE A 423 10.21 -33.51 -0.64
C PHE A 423 9.70 -34.90 -0.29
N SER A 424 9.86 -35.30 0.95
CA SER A 424 9.24 -36.51 1.48
C SER A 424 8.34 -36.18 2.67
N VAL A 425 7.21 -36.84 2.74
CA VAL A 425 6.28 -36.70 3.85
C VAL A 425 6.21 -38.02 4.60
N THR A 426 6.59 -38.01 5.88
CA THR A 426 6.46 -39.15 6.77
C THR A 426 5.44 -38.82 7.87
N ARG A 427 4.61 -39.79 8.21
CA ARG A 427 3.65 -39.67 9.30
C ARG A 427 3.96 -40.72 10.34
N ASP A 428 4.08 -40.32 11.58
CA ASP A 428 4.26 -41.19 12.73
C ASP A 428 3.26 -40.83 13.85
N SER A 429 3.41 -41.44 15.02
CA SER A 429 2.57 -41.18 16.19
C SER A 429 2.76 -39.79 16.81
N LEU A 430 3.78 -39.04 16.39
CA LEU A 430 4.10 -37.69 16.88
C LEU A 430 3.61 -36.61 15.91
N GLY A 431 3.23 -36.97 14.67
CA GLY A 431 2.73 -36.02 13.69
C GLY A 431 3.14 -36.32 12.25
N VAL A 432 3.17 -35.27 11.45
CA VAL A 432 3.62 -35.30 10.05
C VAL A 432 4.98 -34.58 9.96
N ARG A 433 5.97 -35.28 9.44
CA ARG A 433 7.28 -34.72 9.12
C ARG A 433 7.41 -34.52 7.62
N VAL A 434 7.76 -33.32 7.22
CA VAL A 434 8.10 -33.00 5.83
C VAL A 434 9.62 -32.81 5.77
N ASP A 435 10.29 -33.58 4.93
CA ASP A 435 11.71 -33.45 4.66
C ASP A 435 11.88 -32.80 3.29
N LEU A 436 12.45 -31.63 3.24
CA LEU A 436 12.65 -30.79 2.04
C LEU A 436 14.02 -31.05 1.36
N GLY A 437 14.78 -32.04 1.85
CA GLY A 437 16.10 -32.38 1.31
C GLY A 437 17.14 -31.28 1.55
N SER A 438 18.10 -31.15 0.64
CA SER A 438 19.21 -30.18 0.75
C SER A 438 18.79 -28.72 0.44
N GLU A 439 17.55 -28.49 0.03
CA GLU A 439 17.05 -27.17 -0.33
C GLU A 439 16.42 -26.41 0.87
N ALA A 440 16.43 -27.02 2.05
CA ALA A 440 15.85 -26.47 3.27
C ALA A 440 16.62 -25.24 3.84
N GLY A 441 17.70 -24.80 3.19
CA GLY A 441 18.51 -23.68 3.65
C GLY A 441 17.93 -22.29 3.39
N ASP A 442 16.98 -22.17 2.48
CA ASP A 442 16.47 -20.86 2.00
C ASP A 442 15.02 -20.55 2.39
N ILE A 443 14.48 -21.30 3.35
CA ILE A 443 13.14 -21.00 3.91
C ILE A 443 13.35 -20.12 5.15
N ALA A 444 13.53 -18.84 4.94
CA ALA A 444 13.47 -17.84 5.99
C ALA A 444 12.10 -17.20 6.07
#